data_b618cf2ac7025d503d1609b47517b481
#
_entry.id   b618cf2ac7025d503d1609b47517b481
#
_cell.length_a   1.000
_cell.length_b   1.000
_cell.length_c   1.000
_cell.angle_alpha   90.00
_cell.angle_beta   90.00
_cell.angle_gamma   90.00
#
_symmetry.space_group_name_H-M   'P 1'
#
loop_
_entity.id
_entity.type
_entity.pdbx_description
1 polymer ?
#
loop_
_entity_poly.entity_id
_entity_poly.type
_entity_poly.pdbx_seq_one_letter_code
_entity_poly.pdbx_strand_id
1 'polypeptide(L)'
;MTFLQRMHLFPVVRLAALALLAILSPVLLSQEDGSVEPRYVADIELQTLEQFQQLLVRADELFLAGETSTDGEPAVVFVLHGPVLRSLLRENYPGNRPTVDLAARLSAFGVIDLKACRAWMRSASVSEADLQPFVETVSYGPGEVQRLVRESNYVYF
;
A
#
# COMPACT_ATOMS: atom_id res chain seq x y z
N MET A 1 69.68 60.72 -30.93
CA MET A 1 69.58 59.98 -29.74
C MET A 1 68.10 59.77 -29.49
N THR A 2 67.49 58.80 -30.08
CA THR A 2 67.20 57.42 -29.84
C THR A 2 66.42 57.21 -28.54
N PHE A 3 65.20 56.87 -28.66
CA PHE A 3 64.61 55.72 -27.90
C PHE A 3 63.17 55.56 -28.31
N LEU A 4 62.83 54.67 -29.09
CA LEU A 4 62.15 53.39 -29.13
C LEU A 4 60.95 53.27 -28.20
N GLN A 5 59.89 53.38 -28.89
CA GLN A 5 58.54 52.98 -28.49
C GLN A 5 58.41 51.49 -28.69
N ARG A 6 58.05 50.74 -27.68
CA ARG A 6 57.64 49.34 -27.79
C ARG A 6 56.25 49.18 -27.22
N MET A 7 55.35 48.94 -28.12
CA MET A 7 53.98 48.60 -27.95
C MET A 7 53.86 47.32 -27.10
N HIS A 8 53.03 47.40 -26.04
CA HIS A 8 52.49 46.24 -25.36
C HIS A 8 51.16 45.89 -25.99
N LEU A 9 51.19 44.96 -26.94
CA LEU A 9 50.02 44.23 -27.38
C LEU A 9 50.10 42.85 -26.72
N PHE A 10 49.03 42.44 -26.07
CA PHE A 10 48.65 41.19 -25.46
C PHE A 10 48.40 41.32 -23.94
N PRO A 11 47.12 41.39 -23.56
CA PRO A 11 46.46 40.25 -22.94
C PRO A 11 44.94 40.24 -23.19
N VAL A 12 44.44 39.83 -24.31
CA VAL A 12 43.00 39.66 -24.53
C VAL A 12 42.60 38.19 -24.78
N VAL A 13 43.55 37.27 -24.87
CA VAL A 13 43.27 35.88 -25.28
C VAL A 13 43.15 34.89 -24.11
N ARG A 14 43.30 35.32 -22.88
CA ARG A 14 43.26 34.38 -21.70
C ARG A 14 41.97 34.35 -20.87
N LEU A 15 40.95 35.08 -21.26
CA LEU A 15 39.67 35.15 -20.53
C LEU A 15 38.50 34.37 -21.16
N ALA A 16 38.72 33.78 -22.36
CA ALA A 16 37.64 33.04 -23.05
C ALA A 16 37.64 31.52 -22.79
N ALA A 17 38.64 30.99 -22.06
CA ALA A 17 38.75 29.54 -21.85
C ALA A 17 38.20 29.03 -20.49
N LEU A 18 37.71 29.90 -19.61
CA LEU A 18 37.23 29.54 -18.27
C LEU A 18 35.70 29.54 -18.15
N ALA A 19 34.97 29.95 -19.17
CA ALA A 19 33.50 30.04 -19.14
C ALA A 19 32.77 28.79 -19.67
N LEU A 20 33.46 27.77 -20.18
CA LEU A 20 32.85 26.62 -20.85
C LEU A 20 32.84 25.33 -19.99
N LEU A 21 33.28 25.39 -18.73
CA LEU A 21 33.36 24.19 -17.84
C LEU A 21 32.25 24.13 -16.78
N ALA A 22 31.27 25.00 -16.81
CA ALA A 22 30.25 25.12 -15.78
C ALA A 22 28.86 24.52 -16.16
N ILE A 23 28.74 23.82 -17.30
CA ILE A 23 27.43 23.32 -17.78
C ILE A 23 27.35 21.78 -17.82
N LEU A 24 28.31 21.06 -17.24
CA LEU A 24 28.11 19.64 -16.96
C LEU A 24 27.73 19.46 -15.48
N SER A 25 26.59 20.00 -15.10
CA SER A 25 25.89 19.48 -13.92
C SER A 25 25.45 18.06 -14.27
N PRO A 26 25.91 17.01 -13.56
CA PRO A 26 25.26 15.72 -13.67
C PRO A 26 23.84 15.94 -13.18
N VAL A 27 22.88 15.90 -14.08
CA VAL A 27 21.49 15.59 -13.71
C VAL A 27 21.59 14.22 -13.05
N LEU A 28 21.60 14.21 -11.72
CA LEU A 28 21.29 13.04 -10.93
C LEU A 28 19.84 12.68 -11.34
N LEU A 29 19.74 11.82 -12.33
CA LEU A 29 18.54 11.01 -12.54
C LEU A 29 18.40 10.21 -11.24
N SER A 30 17.59 10.72 -10.32
CA SER A 30 16.98 9.87 -9.32
C SER A 30 16.23 8.82 -10.14
N GLN A 31 16.83 7.65 -10.30
CA GLN A 31 16.06 6.46 -10.60
C GLN A 31 15.12 6.32 -9.40
N GLU A 32 13.89 6.77 -9.57
CA GLU A 32 12.80 6.24 -8.78
C GLU A 32 12.86 4.74 -9.07
N ASP A 33 13.37 4.01 -8.09
CA ASP A 33 13.30 2.57 -8.06
C ASP A 33 11.79 2.27 -8.05
N GLY A 34 11.25 1.94 -9.19
CA GLY A 34 9.85 1.61 -9.38
C GLY A 34 9.55 0.23 -8.77
N SER A 35 10.04 -0.03 -7.58
CA SER A 35 9.65 -1.18 -6.77
C SER A 35 8.17 -0.98 -6.43
N VAL A 36 7.31 -1.65 -7.19
CA VAL A 36 5.90 -1.77 -6.84
C VAL A 36 5.86 -2.50 -5.50
N GLU A 37 5.45 -1.77 -4.46
CA GLU A 37 5.29 -2.37 -3.13
C GLU A 37 4.33 -3.55 -3.20
N PRO A 38 4.66 -4.67 -2.53
CA PRO A 38 3.85 -5.86 -2.61
C PRO A 38 2.48 -5.62 -1.96
N ARG A 39 1.42 -6.08 -2.63
CA ARG A 39 0.07 -6.15 -2.08
C ARG A 39 -0.20 -7.55 -1.61
N TYR A 40 -0.94 -7.67 -0.55
CA TYR A 40 -1.13 -8.94 0.14
C TYR A 40 -2.58 -9.39 0.13
N VAL A 41 -2.80 -10.69 0.02
CA VAL A 41 -4.10 -11.31 0.23
C VAL A 41 -4.00 -12.40 1.29
N ALA A 42 -4.94 -12.42 2.22
CA ALA A 42 -5.09 -13.48 3.21
C ALA A 42 -6.42 -14.19 3.01
N ASP A 43 -6.35 -15.51 2.84
CA ASP A 43 -7.51 -16.41 2.88
C ASP A 43 -7.76 -16.81 4.33
N ILE A 44 -8.86 -16.28 4.91
CA ILE A 44 -9.04 -16.28 6.35
C ILE A 44 -10.21 -17.20 6.77
N GLU A 45 -9.86 -18.34 7.33
CA GLU A 45 -10.76 -19.28 8.01
C GLU A 45 -10.44 -19.35 9.51
N LEU A 46 -10.50 -18.20 10.19
CA LEU A 46 -10.15 -18.12 11.61
C LEU A 46 -11.32 -18.54 12.49
N GLN A 47 -10.97 -19.16 13.62
CA GLN A 47 -11.93 -19.62 14.61
C GLN A 47 -12.19 -18.58 15.70
N THR A 48 -11.22 -17.67 15.95
CA THR A 48 -11.30 -16.72 17.06
C THR A 48 -11.10 -15.27 16.61
N LEU A 49 -11.69 -14.37 17.40
CA LEU A 49 -11.56 -12.93 17.25
C LEU A 49 -10.10 -12.48 17.48
N GLU A 50 -9.40 -13.10 18.44
CA GLU A 50 -8.02 -12.76 18.77
C GLU A 50 -7.07 -13.01 17.62
N GLN A 51 -7.26 -14.11 16.88
CA GLN A 51 -6.46 -14.38 15.68
C GLN A 51 -6.70 -13.32 14.62
N PHE A 52 -7.94 -12.90 14.41
CA PHE A 52 -8.26 -11.82 13.47
C PHE A 52 -7.65 -10.48 13.91
N GLN A 53 -7.74 -10.15 15.18
CA GLN A 53 -7.14 -8.94 15.73
C GLN A 53 -5.61 -8.92 15.51
N GLN A 54 -4.93 -10.05 15.67
CA GLN A 54 -3.48 -10.15 15.43
C GLN A 54 -3.12 -9.83 13.96
N LEU A 55 -3.93 -10.30 12.99
CA LEU A 55 -3.72 -9.96 11.58
C LEU A 55 -3.97 -8.48 11.29
N LEU A 56 -4.99 -7.87 11.92
CA LEU A 56 -5.23 -6.43 11.79
C LEU A 56 -4.08 -5.60 12.36
N VAL A 57 -3.56 -6.00 13.52
CA VAL A 57 -2.39 -5.33 14.14
C VAL A 57 -1.17 -5.43 13.23
N ARG A 58 -0.92 -6.61 12.64
CA ARG A 58 0.19 -6.79 11.70
C ARG A 58 0.05 -5.89 10.47
N ALA A 59 -1.16 -5.77 9.90
CA ALA A 59 -1.40 -4.87 8.77
C ALA A 59 -1.17 -3.40 9.16
N ASP A 60 -1.57 -2.99 10.36
CA ASP A 60 -1.33 -1.66 10.91
C ASP A 60 0.17 -1.37 11.09
N GLU A 61 0.92 -2.34 11.61
CA GLU A 61 2.38 -2.23 11.80
C GLU A 61 3.12 -2.06 10.47
N LEU A 62 2.78 -2.85 9.45
CA LEU A 62 3.36 -2.72 8.10
C LEU A 62 3.06 -1.35 7.48
N PHE A 63 1.84 -0.87 7.64
CA PHE A 63 1.46 0.47 7.17
C PHE A 63 2.23 1.58 7.89
N LEU A 64 2.33 1.51 9.22
CA LEU A 64 3.07 2.50 10.01
C LEU A 64 4.59 2.47 9.75
N ALA A 65 5.13 1.31 9.38
CA ALA A 65 6.53 1.16 8.97
C ALA A 65 6.82 1.69 7.55
N GLY A 66 5.77 2.03 6.78
CA GLY A 66 5.92 2.42 5.38
C GLY A 66 6.29 1.26 4.46
N GLU A 67 6.00 0.03 4.87
CA GLU A 67 6.27 -1.19 4.09
C GLU A 67 5.12 -1.53 3.14
N THR A 68 4.05 -0.75 3.14
CA THR A 68 2.89 -0.90 2.26
C THR A 68 2.39 0.44 1.79
N SER A 69 2.02 0.53 0.52
CA SER A 69 1.37 1.69 -0.07
C SER A 69 -0.14 1.51 -0.12
N THR A 70 -0.86 2.62 -0.03
CA THR A 70 -2.32 2.68 -0.21
C THR A 70 -2.70 3.38 -1.53
N ASP A 71 -1.75 3.54 -2.45
CA ASP A 71 -1.95 4.26 -3.70
C ASP A 71 -2.88 3.51 -4.65
N GLY A 72 -4.16 3.83 -4.56
CA GLY A 72 -5.20 3.39 -5.48
C GLY A 72 -5.84 2.03 -5.19
N GLU A 73 -5.17 1.11 -4.50
CA GLU A 73 -5.71 -0.20 -4.10
C GLU A 73 -5.26 -0.57 -2.69
N PRO A 74 -6.03 -1.36 -1.94
CA PRO A 74 -5.69 -1.73 -0.58
C PRO A 74 -4.40 -2.54 -0.52
N ALA A 75 -3.57 -2.26 0.49
CA ALA A 75 -2.32 -2.97 0.72
C ALA A 75 -2.54 -4.44 1.08
N VAL A 76 -3.62 -4.73 1.81
CA VAL A 76 -3.98 -6.09 2.23
C VAL A 76 -5.46 -6.35 1.99
N VAL A 77 -5.79 -7.43 1.29
CA VAL A 77 -7.17 -7.91 1.14
C VAL A 77 -7.37 -9.14 2.03
N PHE A 78 -8.30 -9.04 2.96
CA PHE A 78 -8.72 -10.16 3.80
C PHE A 78 -9.99 -10.78 3.23
N VAL A 79 -9.89 -12.00 2.72
CA VAL A 79 -11.04 -12.78 2.26
C VAL A 79 -11.50 -13.70 3.39
N LEU A 80 -12.60 -13.32 4.02
CA LEU A 80 -13.11 -13.93 5.23
C LEU A 80 -14.13 -15.03 4.93
N HIS A 81 -13.88 -16.22 5.42
CA HIS A 81 -14.84 -17.29 5.48
C HIS A 81 -14.68 -18.05 6.80
N GLY A 82 -15.75 -18.43 7.45
CA GLY A 82 -15.68 -19.09 8.74
C GLY A 82 -16.25 -18.27 9.91
N PRO A 83 -16.14 -18.81 11.13
CA PRO A 83 -16.82 -18.26 12.32
C PRO A 83 -16.46 -16.82 12.66
N VAL A 84 -15.24 -16.39 12.32
CA VAL A 84 -14.76 -15.02 12.58
C VAL A 84 -15.65 -13.94 11.94
N LEU A 85 -16.32 -14.25 10.82
CA LEU A 85 -17.26 -13.31 10.18
C LEU A 85 -18.37 -12.85 11.12
N ARG A 86 -18.76 -13.66 12.11
CA ARG A 86 -19.75 -13.27 13.10
C ARG A 86 -19.31 -12.09 13.97
N SER A 87 -18.00 -11.91 14.13
CA SER A 87 -17.49 -10.76 14.90
C SER A 87 -17.72 -9.43 14.19
N LEU A 88 -17.92 -9.46 12.87
CA LEU A 88 -18.18 -8.29 12.04
C LEU A 88 -19.67 -8.02 11.80
N LEU A 89 -20.57 -8.74 12.49
CA LEU A 89 -22.00 -8.43 12.48
C LEU A 89 -22.28 -7.20 13.35
N ARG A 90 -23.20 -6.37 12.90
CA ARG A 90 -23.59 -5.13 13.62
C ARG A 90 -24.09 -5.42 15.03
N GLU A 91 -24.84 -6.51 15.20
CA GLU A 91 -25.35 -6.94 16.50
C GLU A 91 -24.24 -7.31 17.50
N ASN A 92 -23.10 -7.81 17.00
CA ASN A 92 -21.96 -8.23 17.82
C ASN A 92 -20.94 -7.11 18.08
N TYR A 93 -21.15 -5.93 17.50
CA TYR A 93 -20.25 -4.78 17.67
C TYR A 93 -19.96 -4.42 19.13
N PRO A 94 -20.95 -4.38 20.06
CA PRO A 94 -20.66 -3.98 21.44
C PRO A 94 -19.61 -4.85 22.13
N GLY A 95 -19.61 -6.17 21.85
CA GLY A 95 -18.64 -7.12 22.40
C GLY A 95 -17.30 -7.15 21.68
N ASN A 96 -17.25 -6.67 20.43
CA ASN A 96 -16.07 -6.78 19.56
C ASN A 96 -15.47 -5.41 19.19
N ARG A 97 -15.91 -4.37 19.88
CA ARG A 97 -15.65 -2.98 19.55
C ARG A 97 -14.18 -2.67 19.23
N PRO A 98 -13.18 -3.04 20.05
CA PRO A 98 -11.79 -2.69 19.76
C PRO A 98 -11.31 -3.24 18.41
N THR A 99 -11.66 -4.49 18.08
CA THR A 99 -11.27 -5.14 16.82
C THR A 99 -12.02 -4.56 15.63
N VAL A 100 -13.32 -4.30 15.78
CA VAL A 100 -14.15 -3.72 14.72
C VAL A 100 -13.75 -2.27 14.43
N ASP A 101 -13.45 -1.48 15.46
CA ASP A 101 -12.97 -0.10 15.29
C ASP A 101 -11.59 -0.06 14.60
N LEU A 102 -10.69 -1.00 14.94
CA LEU A 102 -9.40 -1.13 14.25
C LEU A 102 -9.60 -1.48 12.77
N ALA A 103 -10.45 -2.48 12.49
CA ALA A 103 -10.77 -2.88 11.12
C ALA A 103 -11.39 -1.72 10.31
N ALA A 104 -12.35 -1.00 10.90
CA ALA A 104 -12.98 0.17 10.27
C ALA A 104 -11.97 1.28 9.96
N ARG A 105 -11.05 1.56 10.89
CA ARG A 105 -9.98 2.54 10.70
C ARG A 105 -9.05 2.15 9.55
N LEU A 106 -8.56 0.92 9.53
CA LEU A 106 -7.67 0.43 8.49
C LEU A 106 -8.34 0.42 7.11
N SER A 107 -9.63 0.04 7.04
CA SER A 107 -10.41 0.11 5.81
C SER A 107 -10.60 1.56 5.34
N ALA A 108 -10.89 2.49 6.25
CA ALA A 108 -11.07 3.90 5.92
C ALA A 108 -9.79 4.56 5.37
N PHE A 109 -8.62 4.09 5.79
CA PHE A 109 -7.33 4.53 5.26
C PHE A 109 -6.87 3.76 4.01
N GLY A 110 -7.66 2.79 3.52
CA GLY A 110 -7.29 1.97 2.37
C GLY A 110 -6.13 1.00 2.65
N VAL A 111 -5.80 0.77 3.92
CA VAL A 111 -4.77 -0.21 4.31
C VAL A 111 -5.26 -1.63 4.07
N ILE A 112 -6.52 -1.89 4.46
CA ILE A 112 -7.15 -3.20 4.26
C ILE A 112 -8.45 -3.09 3.48
N ASP A 113 -8.81 -4.19 2.82
CA ASP A 113 -10.14 -4.46 2.28
C ASP A 113 -10.65 -5.77 2.86
N LEU A 114 -11.89 -5.78 3.35
CA LEU A 114 -12.52 -6.93 3.98
C LEU A 114 -13.61 -7.49 3.07
N LYS A 115 -13.43 -8.71 2.59
CA LYS A 115 -14.34 -9.41 1.69
C LYS A 115 -14.95 -10.65 2.35
N ALA A 116 -16.24 -10.61 2.63
CA ALA A 116 -16.97 -11.74 3.20
C ALA A 116 -17.45 -12.72 2.13
N CYS A 117 -17.19 -14.01 2.33
CA CYS A 117 -17.60 -15.07 1.42
C CYS A 117 -19.10 -15.35 1.54
N ARG A 118 -19.89 -15.03 0.51
CA ARG A 118 -21.36 -15.29 0.46
C ARG A 118 -21.68 -16.78 0.55
N ALA A 119 -20.81 -17.66 0.03
CA ALA A 119 -21.05 -19.10 0.14
C ALA A 119 -21.10 -19.54 1.61
N TRP A 120 -20.15 -19.06 2.43
CA TRP A 120 -20.15 -19.32 3.86
C TRP A 120 -21.33 -18.61 4.56
N MET A 121 -21.58 -17.34 4.24
CA MET A 121 -22.69 -16.58 4.83
C MET A 121 -24.03 -17.29 4.66
N ARG A 122 -24.32 -17.83 3.47
CA ARG A 122 -25.55 -18.62 3.23
C ARG A 122 -25.64 -19.84 4.14
N SER A 123 -24.54 -20.59 4.31
CA SER A 123 -24.53 -21.77 5.20
C SER A 123 -24.70 -21.41 6.67
N ALA A 124 -24.26 -20.21 7.06
CA ALA A 124 -24.31 -19.69 8.42
C ALA A 124 -25.59 -18.84 8.70
N SER A 125 -26.48 -18.70 7.70
CA SER A 125 -27.70 -17.85 7.78
C SER A 125 -27.38 -16.39 8.14
N VAL A 126 -26.30 -15.84 7.56
CA VAL A 126 -25.87 -14.45 7.74
C VAL A 126 -26.28 -13.65 6.49
N SER A 127 -26.94 -12.51 6.70
CA SER A 127 -27.31 -11.56 5.63
C SER A 127 -26.22 -10.52 5.40
N GLU A 128 -26.07 -10.03 4.18
CA GLU A 128 -25.17 -8.90 3.89
C GLU A 128 -25.57 -7.64 4.66
N ALA A 129 -26.86 -7.43 4.90
CA ALA A 129 -27.37 -6.30 5.66
C ALA A 129 -26.96 -6.32 7.13
N ASP A 130 -26.56 -7.47 7.65
CA ASP A 130 -26.12 -7.63 9.05
C ASP A 130 -24.63 -7.28 9.23
N LEU A 131 -23.86 -7.20 8.16
CA LEU A 131 -22.44 -6.89 8.21
C LEU A 131 -22.17 -5.40 8.53
N GLN A 132 -20.99 -5.12 9.06
CA GLN A 132 -20.48 -3.76 9.16
C GLN A 132 -20.38 -3.12 7.76
N PRO A 133 -20.62 -1.81 7.61
CA PRO A 133 -20.75 -1.16 6.31
C PRO A 133 -19.45 -1.11 5.48
N PHE A 134 -18.30 -1.34 6.12
CA PHE A 134 -16.98 -1.39 5.47
C PHE A 134 -16.58 -2.81 5.02
N VAL A 135 -17.46 -3.81 5.20
CA VAL A 135 -17.22 -5.20 4.76
C VAL A 135 -17.95 -5.41 3.44
N GLU A 136 -17.20 -5.67 2.40
CA GLU A 136 -17.73 -6.06 1.10
C GLU A 136 -18.06 -7.56 1.06
N THR A 137 -18.75 -7.99 0.02
CA THR A 137 -19.06 -9.41 -0.16
C THR A 137 -18.59 -9.92 -1.51
N VAL A 138 -18.10 -11.16 -1.54
CA VAL A 138 -17.72 -11.89 -2.75
C VAL A 138 -18.50 -13.19 -2.86
N SER A 139 -18.77 -13.64 -4.08
CA SER A 139 -19.59 -14.84 -4.33
C SER A 139 -18.97 -16.09 -3.71
N TYR A 140 -17.63 -16.24 -3.84
CA TYR A 140 -16.88 -17.38 -3.38
C TYR A 140 -15.46 -16.97 -3.01
N GLY A 141 -15.11 -17.07 -1.72
CA GLY A 141 -13.84 -16.59 -1.17
C GLY A 141 -12.59 -17.16 -1.86
N PRO A 142 -12.42 -18.50 -1.95
CA PRO A 142 -11.25 -19.08 -2.61
C PRO A 142 -11.09 -18.65 -4.08
N GLY A 143 -12.19 -18.43 -4.78
CA GLY A 143 -12.15 -17.90 -6.15
C GLY A 143 -11.64 -16.47 -6.21
N GLU A 144 -12.02 -15.63 -5.26
CA GLU A 144 -11.52 -14.26 -5.15
C GLU A 144 -10.03 -14.23 -4.81
N VAL A 145 -9.56 -15.05 -3.89
CA VAL A 145 -8.13 -15.19 -3.58
C VAL A 145 -7.34 -15.57 -4.83
N GLN A 146 -7.80 -16.56 -5.59
CA GLN A 146 -7.15 -16.98 -6.84
C GLN A 146 -7.12 -15.85 -7.87
N ARG A 147 -8.21 -15.07 -7.99
CA ARG A 147 -8.28 -13.92 -8.90
C ARG A 147 -7.25 -12.85 -8.51
N LEU A 148 -7.20 -12.48 -7.24
CA LEU A 148 -6.26 -11.46 -6.72
C LEU A 148 -4.80 -11.88 -6.98
N VAL A 149 -4.46 -13.13 -6.72
CA VAL A 149 -3.10 -13.63 -6.94
C VAL A 149 -2.74 -13.69 -8.44
N ARG A 150 -3.64 -14.17 -9.29
CA ARG A 150 -3.33 -14.42 -10.71
C ARG A 150 -3.48 -13.19 -11.60
N GLU A 151 -4.45 -12.31 -11.30
CA GLU A 151 -4.85 -11.21 -12.17
C GLU A 151 -4.41 -9.85 -11.65
N SER A 152 -4.22 -9.72 -10.33
CA SER A 152 -3.90 -8.45 -9.67
C SER A 152 -2.55 -8.44 -8.96
N ASN A 153 -1.72 -9.48 -9.13
CA ASN A 153 -0.37 -9.61 -8.58
C ASN A 153 -0.28 -9.49 -7.03
N TYR A 154 -1.36 -9.91 -6.33
CA TYR A 154 -1.30 -10.03 -4.89
C TYR A 154 -0.47 -11.25 -4.48
N VAL A 155 0.27 -11.13 -3.38
CA VAL A 155 1.00 -12.24 -2.75
C VAL A 155 0.32 -12.64 -1.44
N TYR A 156 0.56 -13.86 -0.97
CA TYR A 156 -0.04 -14.29 0.29
C TYR A 156 0.57 -13.53 1.48
N PHE A 157 -0.33 -13.09 2.38
CA PHE A 157 -0.02 -12.31 3.58
C PHE A 157 0.60 -13.14 4.69
#